data_f7567414206fd83b5cdc6ab9e9039e5e
#
_entry.id   f7567414206fd83b5cdc6ab9e9039e5e
#
_cell.length_a   1.000
_cell.length_b   1.000
_cell.length_c   1.000
_cell.angle_alpha   90.00
_cell.angle_beta   90.00
_cell.angle_gamma   90.00
#
_symmetry.space_group_name_H-M   'P 1'
#
loop_
_entity.id
_entity.type
_entity.pdbx_description
1 polymer ?
#
loop_
_entity_poly.entity_id
_entity_poly.type
_entity_poly.pdbx_seq_one_letter_code
_entity_poly.pdbx_strand_id
1 'polypeptide(L)'
;MKKALAIDMGATSIRGIIGYIEDGKIKLEEVMRFSHEIKSSNGRLRWDFDELLKKISETIKENGNEISSVGIDTWGVDFGLVDKNGKLVEPPVCYRDPRHQEGYEEALKSLSEKEIFTETGTQIMSINTLFQLLALKKINPSAYEKAEKLLMMPDLIQYLLTGNMTGEETILSTTQILNLKTGDYSDKLLEAYGLDRDKLPKITKAGSITGNVKNGLIEELKGLDVEVVSVCGHDTASAVLLTKVMTDADTMFLSCGTWSLFGIRAESPDLSAKAYEKGLTNELGFDSTPLLFKNLTGLYLLEKYKTAYEKKLGRKLEFDEITAYVEESLKKQETISNLIDMEDPRFGSEEADAKEAIDEFLKEKGLVLPENEMDYFRVIYESMVKKYLEVKTALEEISGKKYEKVHMIGGGAKSSLLCKLIAKRLNVSIIAGPYEASALGNIIVQLKAIGEIKSIEEGLDAAYKSQEMKTY
;
A
#
# COMPACT_ATOMS: atom_id res chain seq x y z
N MET A 1 -16.90 -10.20 24.84
CA MET A 1 -16.46 -10.19 23.43
C MET A 1 -16.14 -8.76 23.05
N LYS A 2 -14.87 -8.49 22.78
CA LYS A 2 -14.41 -7.17 22.36
C LYS A 2 -14.47 -7.09 20.86
N LYS A 3 -14.88 -5.92 20.33
CA LYS A 3 -14.94 -5.65 18.90
C LYS A 3 -13.89 -4.59 18.52
N ALA A 4 -13.24 -4.76 17.40
CA ALA A 4 -12.24 -3.86 16.86
C ALA A 4 -12.76 -3.20 15.57
N LEU A 5 -12.62 -1.89 15.43
CA LEU A 5 -12.93 -1.15 14.19
C LEU A 5 -11.62 -0.92 13.41
N ALA A 6 -11.50 -1.52 12.25
CA ALA A 6 -10.46 -1.18 11.29
C ALA A 6 -10.94 -0.06 10.37
N ILE A 7 -10.16 1.01 10.28
CA ILE A 7 -10.29 2.03 9.23
C ILE A 7 -9.17 1.75 8.23
N ASP A 8 -9.51 1.10 7.13
CA ASP A 8 -8.62 0.71 6.05
C ASP A 8 -8.74 1.73 4.90
N MET A 9 -7.71 2.55 4.77
CA MET A 9 -7.65 3.66 3.83
C MET A 9 -6.80 3.29 2.61
N GLY A 10 -7.44 2.75 1.58
CA GLY A 10 -6.78 2.54 0.30
C GLY A 10 -6.69 3.83 -0.55
N ALA A 11 -5.87 3.81 -1.59
CA ALA A 11 -5.60 4.98 -2.45
C ALA A 11 -6.84 5.53 -3.20
N THR A 12 -7.93 4.78 -3.30
CA THR A 12 -9.15 5.17 -4.03
C THR A 12 -10.43 5.08 -3.20
N SER A 13 -10.42 4.28 -2.15
CA SER A 13 -11.59 4.07 -1.29
C SER A 13 -11.18 3.75 0.13
N ILE A 14 -12.04 4.11 1.08
CA ILE A 14 -11.86 3.88 2.52
C ILE A 14 -12.98 2.98 3.01
N ARG A 15 -12.63 2.07 3.91
CA ARG A 15 -13.55 1.13 4.53
C ARG A 15 -13.45 1.19 6.05
N GLY A 16 -14.60 1.16 6.71
CA GLY A 16 -14.70 0.90 8.14
C GLY A 16 -15.27 -0.51 8.33
N ILE A 17 -14.50 -1.39 8.96
CA ILE A 17 -14.88 -2.79 9.17
C ILE A 17 -14.74 -3.13 10.64
N ILE A 18 -15.85 -3.53 11.27
CA ILE A 18 -15.85 -4.07 12.63
C ILE A 18 -15.53 -5.56 12.55
N GLY A 19 -14.55 -6.00 13.35
CA GLY A 19 -14.17 -7.39 13.47
C GLY A 19 -14.20 -7.88 14.91
N TYR A 20 -14.60 -9.14 15.11
CA TYR A 20 -14.66 -9.81 16.40
C TYR A 20 -14.55 -11.32 16.25
N ILE A 21 -14.23 -12.03 17.33
CA ILE A 21 -14.16 -13.50 17.35
C ILE A 21 -15.49 -14.06 17.85
N GLU A 22 -16.07 -14.95 17.05
CA GLU A 22 -17.25 -15.74 17.40
C GLU A 22 -17.05 -17.20 16.96
N ASP A 23 -17.23 -18.15 17.85
CA ASP A 23 -17.02 -19.60 17.62
C ASP A 23 -15.66 -19.92 16.98
N GLY A 24 -14.61 -19.24 17.39
CA GLY A 24 -13.24 -19.40 16.88
C GLY A 24 -13.02 -18.94 15.43
N LYS A 25 -13.90 -18.07 14.92
CA LYS A 25 -13.84 -17.46 13.58
C LYS A 25 -13.90 -15.96 13.70
N ILE A 26 -13.22 -15.25 12.82
CA ILE A 26 -13.39 -13.79 12.69
C ILE A 26 -14.68 -13.51 11.92
N LYS A 27 -15.54 -12.69 12.51
CA LYS A 27 -16.70 -12.10 11.86
C LYS A 27 -16.35 -10.68 11.46
N LEU A 28 -16.80 -10.27 10.28
CA LEU A 28 -16.60 -8.93 9.73
C LEU A 28 -17.95 -8.29 9.43
N GLU A 29 -18.07 -7.02 9.79
CA GLU A 29 -19.22 -6.17 9.51
C GLU A 29 -18.72 -4.86 8.90
N GLU A 30 -19.03 -4.62 7.62
CA GLU A 30 -18.70 -3.37 6.98
C GLU A 30 -19.69 -2.29 7.40
N VAL A 31 -19.19 -1.26 8.08
CA VAL A 31 -20.01 -0.15 8.62
C VAL A 31 -19.81 1.15 7.87
N MET A 32 -18.75 1.24 7.04
CA MET A 32 -18.49 2.41 6.22
C MET A 32 -17.76 1.99 4.93
N ARG A 33 -18.16 2.59 3.81
CA ARG A 33 -17.39 2.57 2.56
C ARG A 33 -17.65 3.86 1.79
N PHE A 34 -16.59 4.54 1.38
CA PHE A 34 -16.71 5.67 0.47
C PHE A 34 -15.46 5.82 -0.39
N SER A 35 -15.65 6.41 -1.57
CA SER A 35 -14.54 6.83 -2.43
C SER A 35 -14.19 8.26 -2.10
N HIS A 36 -12.91 8.54 -1.94
CA HIS A 36 -12.43 9.89 -1.70
C HIS A 36 -11.85 10.50 -2.97
N GLU A 37 -11.84 11.82 -3.03
CA GLU A 37 -11.36 12.57 -4.18
C GLU A 37 -10.07 13.30 -3.85
N ILE A 38 -9.25 13.46 -4.88
CA ILE A 38 -8.09 14.36 -4.85
C ILE A 38 -8.56 15.72 -5.34
N LYS A 39 -8.33 16.76 -4.53
CA LYS A 39 -8.71 18.13 -4.86
C LYS A 39 -7.50 18.97 -5.26
N SER A 40 -7.66 19.80 -6.27
CA SER A 40 -6.66 20.84 -6.58
C SER A 40 -6.90 22.05 -5.68
N SER A 41 -5.94 22.38 -4.84
CA SER A 41 -6.00 23.54 -3.95
C SER A 41 -4.64 24.24 -3.89
N ASN A 42 -4.64 25.56 -4.09
CA ASN A 42 -3.42 26.38 -4.15
C ASN A 42 -2.38 25.82 -5.14
N GLY A 43 -2.88 25.31 -6.28
CA GLY A 43 -2.06 24.72 -7.34
C GLY A 43 -1.40 23.40 -6.94
N ARG A 44 -1.82 22.68 -5.89
CA ARG A 44 -1.35 21.37 -5.47
C ARG A 44 -2.48 20.35 -5.43
N LEU A 45 -2.15 19.10 -5.70
CA LEU A 45 -3.06 17.98 -5.50
C LEU A 45 -3.06 17.61 -4.02
N ARG A 46 -4.23 17.64 -3.39
CA ARG A 46 -4.40 17.38 -1.95
C ARG A 46 -5.49 16.37 -1.70
N TRP A 47 -5.32 15.61 -0.64
CA TRP A 47 -6.42 14.84 -0.08
C TRP A 47 -7.46 15.78 0.53
N ASP A 48 -8.75 15.44 0.39
CA ASP A 48 -9.82 16.10 1.12
C ASP A 48 -9.82 15.63 2.58
N PHE A 49 -8.77 16.07 3.31
CA PHE A 49 -8.51 15.59 4.66
C PHE A 49 -9.63 15.87 5.64
N ASP A 50 -10.32 16.99 5.49
CA ASP A 50 -11.46 17.36 6.36
C ASP A 50 -12.62 16.37 6.16
N GLU A 51 -12.95 15.99 4.93
CA GLU A 51 -13.98 14.99 4.65
C GLU A 51 -13.56 13.60 5.12
N LEU A 52 -12.28 13.21 4.93
CA LEU A 52 -11.71 11.96 5.44
C LEU A 52 -11.88 11.88 6.97
N LEU A 53 -11.43 12.90 7.69
CA LEU A 53 -11.49 12.94 9.14
C LEU A 53 -12.95 12.95 9.66
N LYS A 54 -13.83 13.68 8.99
CA LYS A 54 -15.25 13.72 9.30
C LYS A 54 -15.89 12.34 9.19
N LYS A 55 -15.66 11.62 8.07
CA LYS A 55 -16.21 10.26 7.86
C LYS A 55 -15.70 9.26 8.89
N ILE A 56 -14.41 9.32 9.21
CA ILE A 56 -13.82 8.48 10.25
C ILE A 56 -14.45 8.78 11.61
N SER A 57 -14.57 10.06 11.96
CA SER A 57 -15.14 10.48 13.24
C SER A 57 -16.63 10.11 13.37
N GLU A 58 -17.42 10.29 12.32
CA GLU A 58 -18.82 9.85 12.24
C GLU A 58 -18.92 8.34 12.48
N THR A 59 -18.08 7.55 11.79
CA THR A 59 -18.07 6.08 11.93
C THR A 59 -17.71 5.63 13.35
N ILE A 60 -16.69 6.25 13.96
CA ILE A 60 -16.32 5.96 15.35
C ILE A 60 -17.46 6.34 16.30
N LYS A 61 -18.09 7.50 16.09
CA LYS A 61 -19.19 8.00 16.93
C LYS A 61 -20.41 7.08 16.90
N GLU A 62 -20.80 6.65 15.70
CA GLU A 62 -21.97 5.79 15.49
C GLU A 62 -21.79 4.41 16.12
N ASN A 63 -20.56 3.87 16.12
CA ASN A 63 -20.26 2.52 16.60
C ASN A 63 -19.54 2.49 17.96
N GLY A 64 -19.20 3.63 18.54
CA GLY A 64 -18.30 3.76 19.70
C GLY A 64 -18.78 3.06 20.97
N ASN A 65 -20.08 2.81 21.11
CA ASN A 65 -20.63 2.06 22.24
C ASN A 65 -20.49 0.52 22.08
N GLU A 66 -20.20 0.05 20.88
CA GLU A 66 -20.08 -1.37 20.55
C GLU A 66 -18.65 -1.83 20.39
N ILE A 67 -17.74 -0.93 20.00
CA ILE A 67 -16.33 -1.23 19.74
C ILE A 67 -15.48 -0.97 20.98
N SER A 68 -14.42 -1.76 21.14
CA SER A 68 -13.43 -1.60 22.21
C SER A 68 -12.19 -0.86 21.74
N SER A 69 -11.90 -0.91 20.43
CA SER A 69 -10.73 -0.26 19.84
C SER A 69 -10.95 0.17 18.40
N VAL A 70 -10.11 1.09 17.95
CA VAL A 70 -9.98 1.52 16.56
C VAL A 70 -8.51 1.50 16.15
N GLY A 71 -8.23 1.03 14.95
CA GLY A 71 -6.89 1.06 14.30
C GLY A 71 -7.00 1.63 12.90
N ILE A 72 -5.98 2.37 12.48
CA ILE A 72 -5.93 3.06 11.20
C ILE A 72 -4.75 2.53 10.40
N ASP A 73 -4.99 2.02 9.20
CA ASP A 73 -3.96 1.78 8.20
C ASP A 73 -4.26 2.56 6.91
N THR A 74 -3.21 2.91 6.18
CA THR A 74 -3.33 3.75 4.98
C THR A 74 -2.33 3.33 3.90
N TRP A 75 -2.46 3.92 2.71
CA TRP A 75 -1.38 3.94 1.72
C TRP A 75 -0.11 4.58 2.31
N GLY A 76 1.05 4.25 1.75
CA GLY A 76 2.36 4.77 2.18
C GLY A 76 2.62 6.23 1.79
N VAL A 77 3.74 6.73 2.19
CA VAL A 77 4.48 7.94 1.77
C VAL A 77 3.90 9.30 2.13
N ASP A 78 2.58 9.45 2.30
CA ASP A 78 1.95 10.75 2.56
C ASP A 78 1.94 11.12 4.04
N PHE A 79 2.03 12.41 4.32
CA PHE A 79 2.15 12.96 5.67
C PHE A 79 1.43 14.30 5.83
N GLY A 80 1.23 14.70 7.08
CA GLY A 80 0.86 16.04 7.47
C GLY A 80 1.86 16.66 8.43
N LEU A 81 1.93 17.99 8.43
CA LEU A 81 2.75 18.79 9.36
C LEU A 81 1.88 19.40 10.44
N VAL A 82 2.25 19.20 11.69
CA VAL A 82 1.57 19.74 12.87
C VAL A 82 2.41 20.83 13.48
N ASP A 83 1.82 21.98 13.82
CA ASP A 83 2.49 23.11 14.43
C ASP A 83 2.62 22.94 15.97
N LYS A 84 3.34 23.86 16.61
CA LYS A 84 3.53 23.90 18.08
C LYS A 84 2.24 24.00 18.91
N ASN A 85 1.13 24.38 18.29
CA ASN A 85 -0.18 24.47 18.93
C ASN A 85 -1.01 23.20 18.69
N GLY A 86 -0.43 22.18 18.04
CA GLY A 86 -1.09 20.93 17.69
C GLY A 86 -2.02 21.02 16.50
N LYS A 87 -1.94 22.09 15.69
CA LYS A 87 -2.78 22.28 14.51
C LYS A 87 -2.06 21.89 13.24
N LEU A 88 -2.82 21.34 12.30
CA LEU A 88 -2.31 21.03 10.96
C LEU A 88 -1.85 22.35 10.28
N VAL A 89 -0.60 22.36 9.79
CA VAL A 89 -0.01 23.56 9.13
C VAL A 89 -0.70 23.83 7.80
N GLU A 90 -0.92 22.78 7.02
CA GLU A 90 -1.70 22.79 5.78
C GLU A 90 -2.29 21.40 5.51
N PRO A 91 -3.36 21.28 4.70
CA PRO A 91 -3.91 19.98 4.32
C PRO A 91 -2.85 19.09 3.63
N PRO A 92 -2.80 17.78 3.92
CA PRO A 92 -1.85 16.86 3.33
C PRO A 92 -1.86 16.89 1.80
N VAL A 93 -0.67 16.89 1.22
CA VAL A 93 -0.47 16.81 -0.23
C VAL A 93 -0.55 15.34 -0.65
N CYS A 94 -1.19 15.09 -1.79
CA CYS A 94 -1.28 13.74 -2.35
C CYS A 94 0.04 13.33 -3.02
N TYR A 95 0.44 12.08 -2.87
CA TYR A 95 1.64 11.53 -3.52
C TYR A 95 1.63 11.64 -5.06
N ARG A 96 0.44 11.84 -5.67
CA ARG A 96 0.30 12.06 -7.12
C ARG A 96 0.58 13.50 -7.57
N ASP A 97 0.92 14.42 -6.65
CA ASP A 97 1.28 15.80 -7.02
C ASP A 97 2.58 15.81 -7.85
N PRO A 98 2.57 16.27 -9.11
CA PRO A 98 3.74 16.20 -9.99
C PRO A 98 4.95 17.00 -9.49
N ARG A 99 4.75 17.94 -8.56
CA ARG A 99 5.86 18.75 -7.99
C ARG A 99 6.76 17.97 -7.04
N HIS A 100 6.42 16.74 -6.67
CA HIS A 100 7.35 15.86 -5.96
C HIS A 100 8.60 15.56 -6.79
N GLN A 101 8.50 15.61 -8.11
CA GLN A 101 9.64 15.53 -9.03
C GLN A 101 10.68 16.61 -8.75
N GLU A 102 10.28 17.83 -8.36
CA GLU A 102 11.22 18.88 -7.97
C GLU A 102 12.03 18.53 -6.71
N GLY A 103 11.41 17.84 -5.76
CA GLY A 103 12.10 17.36 -4.55
C GLY A 103 13.05 16.21 -4.84
N TYR A 104 12.69 15.32 -5.76
CA TYR A 104 13.58 14.28 -6.24
C TYR A 104 14.83 14.87 -6.92
N GLU A 105 14.66 15.84 -7.84
CA GLU A 105 15.76 16.55 -8.50
C GLU A 105 16.63 17.31 -7.49
N GLU A 106 16.03 17.90 -6.46
CA GLU A 106 16.75 18.57 -5.38
C GLU A 106 17.61 17.58 -4.59
N ALA A 107 17.07 16.41 -4.28
CA ALA A 107 17.81 15.37 -3.56
C ALA A 107 19.08 14.94 -4.30
N LEU A 108 19.00 14.77 -5.61
CA LEU A 108 20.12 14.33 -6.44
C LEU A 108 21.28 15.35 -6.57
N LYS A 109 21.10 16.58 -6.08
CA LYS A 109 22.21 17.55 -6.00
C LYS A 109 23.19 17.22 -4.88
N SER A 110 22.76 16.53 -3.84
CA SER A 110 23.55 16.20 -2.65
C SER A 110 24.02 14.75 -2.61
N LEU A 111 23.14 13.81 -2.93
CA LEU A 111 23.42 12.38 -2.92
C LEU A 111 22.86 11.70 -4.18
N SER A 112 23.56 10.69 -4.67
CA SER A 112 23.05 9.84 -5.76
C SER A 112 21.91 8.94 -5.27
N GLU A 113 21.05 8.47 -6.18
CA GLU A 113 20.01 7.48 -5.87
C GLU A 113 20.55 6.26 -5.13
N LYS A 114 21.70 5.75 -5.57
CA LYS A 114 22.36 4.60 -4.96
C LYS A 114 22.77 4.87 -3.51
N GLU A 115 23.26 6.07 -3.20
CA GLU A 115 23.59 6.46 -1.83
C GLU A 115 22.35 6.55 -0.97
N ILE A 116 21.25 7.15 -1.47
CA ILE A 116 19.97 7.22 -0.76
C ILE A 116 19.42 5.81 -0.53
N PHE A 117 19.44 4.94 -1.55
CA PHE A 117 19.00 3.55 -1.42
C PHE A 117 19.83 2.79 -0.39
N THR A 118 21.15 2.94 -0.39
CA THR A 118 22.05 2.25 0.56
C THR A 118 21.76 2.62 2.02
N GLU A 119 21.20 3.80 2.27
CA GLU A 119 20.79 4.22 3.62
C GLU A 119 19.46 3.60 4.06
N THR A 120 18.49 3.49 3.16
CA THR A 120 17.11 3.14 3.53
C THR A 120 16.65 1.81 2.98
N GLY A 121 17.17 1.39 1.83
CA GLY A 121 16.72 0.21 1.10
C GLY A 121 15.38 0.38 0.37
N THR A 122 14.76 1.56 0.47
CA THR A 122 13.48 1.84 -0.18
C THR A 122 13.66 2.12 -1.66
N GLN A 123 12.83 1.55 -2.53
CA GLN A 123 12.83 1.80 -3.98
C GLN A 123 12.75 3.31 -4.25
N ILE A 124 13.61 3.79 -5.14
CA ILE A 124 13.63 5.22 -5.48
C ILE A 124 12.42 5.57 -6.35
N MET A 125 11.53 6.38 -5.78
CA MET A 125 10.34 6.90 -6.46
C MET A 125 10.12 8.35 -6.00
N SER A 126 9.88 9.27 -6.93
CA SER A 126 9.68 10.70 -6.60
C SER A 126 8.51 10.96 -5.63
N ILE A 127 7.61 10.00 -5.49
CA ILE A 127 6.47 10.05 -4.57
C ILE A 127 6.84 9.79 -3.09
N ASN A 128 8.05 9.30 -2.79
CA ASN A 128 8.43 8.97 -1.42
C ASN A 128 8.53 10.22 -0.53
N THR A 129 8.26 10.06 0.74
CA THR A 129 8.16 11.16 1.73
C THR A 129 9.38 12.09 1.72
N LEU A 130 10.59 11.54 1.59
CA LEU A 130 11.82 12.33 1.49
C LEU A 130 11.71 13.38 0.39
N PHE A 131 11.32 12.96 -0.81
CA PHE A 131 11.23 13.87 -1.97
C PHE A 131 10.04 14.82 -1.87
N GLN A 132 8.91 14.36 -1.34
CA GLN A 132 7.77 15.23 -1.03
C GLN A 132 8.18 16.35 -0.06
N LEU A 133 8.94 16.00 0.99
CA LEU A 133 9.41 16.94 2.00
C LEU A 133 10.42 17.95 1.44
N LEU A 134 11.32 17.51 0.57
CA LEU A 134 12.25 18.41 -0.13
C LEU A 134 11.53 19.34 -1.10
N ALA A 135 10.53 18.85 -1.84
CA ALA A 135 9.67 19.69 -2.66
C ALA A 135 8.94 20.74 -1.80
N LEU A 136 8.41 20.34 -0.64
CA LEU A 136 7.76 21.26 0.30
C LEU A 136 8.73 22.35 0.79
N LYS A 137 9.93 21.96 1.25
CA LYS A 137 10.96 22.91 1.71
C LYS A 137 11.33 23.94 0.65
N LYS A 138 11.36 23.52 -0.60
CA LYS A 138 11.66 24.40 -1.75
C LYS A 138 10.50 25.33 -2.08
N ILE A 139 9.27 24.81 -2.14
CA ILE A 139 8.08 25.53 -2.61
C ILE A 139 7.44 26.37 -1.50
N ASN A 140 7.40 25.85 -0.28
CA ASN A 140 6.79 26.50 0.89
C ASN A 140 7.65 26.30 2.16
N PRO A 141 8.86 26.91 2.22
CA PRO A 141 9.77 26.73 3.36
C PRO A 141 9.12 27.14 4.69
N SER A 142 8.21 28.11 4.67
CA SER A 142 7.53 28.57 5.88
C SER A 142 6.63 27.48 6.50
N ALA A 143 6.09 26.56 5.71
CA ALA A 143 5.33 25.43 6.25
C ALA A 143 6.23 24.47 7.01
N TYR A 144 7.42 24.16 6.47
CA TYR A 144 8.40 23.33 7.15
C TYR A 144 8.92 23.98 8.44
N GLU A 145 9.21 25.29 8.41
CA GLU A 145 9.68 26.03 9.58
C GLU A 145 8.65 26.06 10.72
N LYS A 146 7.36 26.23 10.40
CA LYS A 146 6.26 26.23 11.37
C LYS A 146 5.96 24.86 11.96
N ALA A 147 6.36 23.79 11.29
CA ALA A 147 6.09 22.44 11.75
C ALA A 147 6.86 22.12 13.04
N GLU A 148 6.16 21.57 14.02
CA GLU A 148 6.71 20.93 15.21
C GLU A 148 6.96 19.44 14.94
N LYS A 149 5.99 18.77 14.26
CA LYS A 149 6.07 17.35 13.91
C LYS A 149 5.58 17.08 12.48
N LEU A 150 6.24 16.11 11.86
CA LEU A 150 5.78 15.40 10.68
C LEU A 150 5.14 14.09 11.14
N LEU A 151 3.89 13.86 10.74
CA LEU A 151 3.17 12.61 11.03
C LEU A 151 2.71 11.98 9.72
N MET A 152 2.97 10.68 9.55
CA MET A 152 2.44 9.94 8.40
C MET A 152 0.91 9.88 8.49
N MET A 153 0.21 9.64 7.38
CA MET A 153 -1.25 9.73 7.34
C MET A 153 -1.96 8.95 8.46
N PRO A 154 -1.63 7.67 8.74
CA PRO A 154 -2.30 6.95 9.83
C PRO A 154 -1.93 7.54 11.21
N ASP A 155 -0.68 7.96 11.39
CA ASP A 155 -0.20 8.57 12.63
C ASP A 155 -0.83 9.95 12.88
N LEU A 156 -1.07 10.73 11.81
CA LEU A 156 -1.78 12.02 11.90
C LEU A 156 -3.22 11.83 12.39
N ILE A 157 -3.92 10.83 11.85
CA ILE A 157 -5.28 10.52 12.29
C ILE A 157 -5.27 10.02 13.74
N GLN A 158 -4.35 9.12 14.09
CA GLN A 158 -4.17 8.64 15.47
C GLN A 158 -3.87 9.80 16.44
N TYR A 159 -3.03 10.76 16.03
CA TYR A 159 -2.78 11.96 16.81
C TYR A 159 -4.08 12.75 17.09
N LEU A 160 -4.89 12.98 16.07
CA LEU A 160 -6.18 13.68 16.24
C LEU A 160 -7.14 12.91 17.15
N LEU A 161 -7.11 11.58 17.12
CA LEU A 161 -7.91 10.70 17.96
C LEU A 161 -7.40 10.60 19.42
N THR A 162 -6.12 10.88 19.70
CA THR A 162 -5.53 10.61 21.03
C THR A 162 -4.83 11.79 21.67
N GLY A 163 -4.37 12.76 20.88
CA GLY A 163 -3.46 13.84 21.30
C GLY A 163 -1.99 13.42 21.36
N ASN A 164 -1.62 12.18 21.05
CA ASN A 164 -0.26 11.65 21.14
C ASN A 164 0.41 11.56 19.78
N MET A 165 1.60 12.16 19.63
CA MET A 165 2.38 12.19 18.38
C MET A 165 3.41 11.07 18.36
N THR A 166 3.08 9.96 17.71
CA THR A 166 3.98 8.80 17.49
C THR A 166 4.02 8.48 16.02
N GLY A 167 5.02 7.71 15.56
CA GLY A 167 5.12 7.19 14.20
C GLY A 167 5.26 5.67 14.22
N GLU A 168 4.42 4.96 13.51
CA GLU A 168 4.47 3.49 13.47
C GLU A 168 5.51 3.02 12.44
N GLU A 169 6.32 2.01 12.81
CA GLU A 169 7.51 1.62 12.04
C GLU A 169 7.22 1.16 10.61
N THR A 170 6.07 0.49 10.35
CA THR A 170 5.78 -0.03 9.01
C THR A 170 5.48 1.09 8.03
N ILE A 171 4.70 2.09 8.44
CA ILE A 171 4.43 3.27 7.60
C ILE A 171 5.67 4.15 7.46
N LEU A 172 6.48 4.29 8.52
CA LEU A 172 7.74 5.03 8.47
C LEU A 172 8.76 4.38 7.54
N SER A 173 8.72 3.06 7.33
CA SER A 173 9.60 2.36 6.39
C SER A 173 9.35 2.74 4.93
N THR A 174 8.20 3.34 4.60
CA THR A 174 7.89 3.85 3.26
C THR A 174 8.49 5.23 2.97
N THR A 175 9.00 5.92 4.01
CA THR A 175 9.38 7.34 3.93
C THR A 175 10.64 7.62 3.13
N GLN A 176 11.51 6.64 2.94
CA GLN A 176 12.90 6.83 2.47
C GLN A 176 13.73 7.74 3.39
N ILE A 177 13.40 7.75 4.69
CA ILE A 177 14.16 8.46 5.75
C ILE A 177 14.59 7.48 6.83
N LEU A 178 13.83 6.40 7.05
CA LEU A 178 14.15 5.35 8.02
C LEU A 178 15.29 4.46 7.50
N ASN A 179 16.33 4.28 8.32
CA ASN A 179 17.40 3.30 8.06
C ASN A 179 16.98 1.95 8.64
N LEU A 180 16.66 1.00 7.77
CA LEU A 180 16.11 -0.31 8.18
C LEU A 180 17.13 -1.20 8.90
N LYS A 181 18.45 -0.93 8.80
CA LYS A 181 19.47 -1.67 9.54
C LYS A 181 19.54 -1.25 11.01
N THR A 182 19.37 0.05 11.27
CA THR A 182 19.42 0.59 12.62
C THR A 182 18.05 0.62 13.30
N GLY A 183 16.96 0.59 12.51
CA GLY A 183 15.58 0.79 12.97
C GLY A 183 15.31 2.23 13.43
N ASP A 184 16.13 3.20 12.98
CA ASP A 184 16.00 4.61 13.31
C ASP A 184 16.18 5.48 12.05
N TYR A 185 15.91 6.77 12.14
CA TYR A 185 16.09 7.70 11.03
C TYR A 185 17.56 7.81 10.61
N SER A 186 17.85 7.94 9.32
CA SER A 186 19.21 8.04 8.80
C SER A 186 19.82 9.42 9.10
N ASP A 187 20.78 9.48 10.01
CA ASP A 187 21.52 10.72 10.32
C ASP A 187 22.18 11.30 9.07
N LYS A 188 22.70 10.45 8.17
CA LYS A 188 23.32 10.89 6.91
C LYS A 188 22.31 11.62 6.01
N LEU A 189 21.08 11.12 5.88
CA LEU A 189 20.07 11.79 5.07
C LEU A 189 19.57 13.07 5.75
N LEU A 190 19.39 13.04 7.08
CA LEU A 190 18.98 14.21 7.84
C LEU A 190 20.01 15.35 7.67
N GLU A 191 21.28 15.05 7.79
CA GLU A 191 22.37 16.03 7.63
C GLU A 191 22.45 16.53 6.17
N ALA A 192 22.48 15.61 5.19
CA ALA A 192 22.61 15.94 3.78
C ALA A 192 21.52 16.89 3.27
N TYR A 193 20.31 16.76 3.80
CA TYR A 193 19.13 17.54 3.37
C TYR A 193 18.68 18.61 4.36
N GLY A 194 19.42 18.77 5.47
CA GLY A 194 19.07 19.72 6.53
C GLY A 194 17.67 19.47 7.08
N LEU A 195 17.36 18.20 7.36
CA LEU A 195 16.11 17.79 7.99
C LEU A 195 16.32 17.73 9.51
N ASP A 196 15.39 18.34 10.23
CA ASP A 196 15.44 18.41 11.68
C ASP A 196 14.87 17.11 12.27
N ARG A 197 15.72 16.38 13.01
CA ARG A 197 15.34 15.13 13.68
C ARG A 197 14.20 15.34 14.68
N ASP A 198 14.18 16.48 15.37
CA ASP A 198 13.14 16.77 16.37
C ASP A 198 11.75 16.93 15.75
N LYS A 199 11.66 17.18 14.45
CA LYS A 199 10.38 17.19 13.73
C LYS A 199 9.86 15.80 13.38
N LEU A 200 10.67 14.76 13.48
CA LEU A 200 10.24 13.38 13.25
C LEU A 200 9.64 12.78 14.53
N PRO A 201 8.60 11.93 14.43
CA PRO A 201 7.96 11.36 15.61
C PRO A 201 8.82 10.28 16.28
N LYS A 202 8.51 9.99 17.53
CA LYS A 202 9.07 8.80 18.20
C LYS A 202 8.53 7.54 17.54
N ILE A 203 9.42 6.63 17.13
CA ILE A 203 9.07 5.38 16.48
C ILE A 203 8.37 4.44 17.45
N THR A 204 7.26 3.85 17.03
CA THR A 204 6.48 2.87 17.78
C THR A 204 6.23 1.63 16.93
N LYS A 205 5.88 0.51 17.59
CA LYS A 205 5.56 -0.76 16.92
C LYS A 205 4.05 -0.99 16.84
N ALA A 206 3.64 -1.72 15.83
CA ALA A 206 2.28 -2.24 15.71
C ALA A 206 1.90 -3.07 16.96
N GLY A 207 0.63 -2.96 17.39
CA GLY A 207 0.11 -3.57 18.61
C GLY A 207 0.28 -2.70 19.87
N SER A 208 0.79 -1.48 19.76
CA SER A 208 0.87 -0.52 20.86
C SER A 208 -0.47 0.21 21.02
N ILE A 209 -0.99 0.32 22.24
CA ILE A 209 -2.12 1.21 22.56
C ILE A 209 -1.56 2.62 22.67
N THR A 210 -1.93 3.51 21.75
CA THR A 210 -1.41 4.87 21.66
C THR A 210 -2.23 5.88 22.46
N GLY A 211 -3.43 5.51 22.87
CA GLY A 211 -4.30 6.36 23.68
C GLY A 211 -5.75 5.92 23.61
N ASN A 212 -6.65 6.84 23.92
CA ASN A 212 -8.09 6.63 23.91
C ASN A 212 -8.78 7.85 23.29
N VAL A 213 -9.82 7.65 22.49
CA VAL A 213 -10.51 8.73 21.76
C VAL A 213 -11.08 9.80 22.68
N LYS A 214 -11.46 9.46 23.93
CA LYS A 214 -11.96 10.43 24.92
C LYS A 214 -10.95 11.51 25.30
N ASN A 215 -9.66 11.24 25.09
CA ASN A 215 -8.56 12.16 25.39
C ASN A 215 -8.08 12.93 24.16
N GLY A 216 -8.66 12.65 22.99
CA GLY A 216 -8.25 13.21 21.72
C GLY A 216 -8.68 14.65 21.48
N LEU A 217 -8.41 15.11 20.27
CA LEU A 217 -8.68 16.50 19.85
C LEU A 217 -10.06 16.66 19.21
N ILE A 218 -10.76 15.56 18.91
CA ILE A 218 -12.08 15.56 18.26
C ILE A 218 -13.17 15.60 19.33
N GLU A 219 -13.86 16.74 19.44
CA GLU A 219 -14.81 17.01 20.51
C GLU A 219 -15.96 16.01 20.56
N GLU A 220 -16.48 15.61 19.40
CA GLU A 220 -17.61 14.68 19.29
C GLU A 220 -17.33 13.27 19.80
N LEU A 221 -16.07 12.91 20.01
CA LEU A 221 -15.64 11.59 20.45
C LEU A 221 -15.32 11.51 21.95
N LYS A 222 -15.25 12.64 22.65
CA LYS A 222 -14.82 12.72 24.06
C LYS A 222 -15.67 11.92 25.05
N GLY A 223 -16.89 11.57 24.69
CA GLY A 223 -17.77 10.74 25.51
C GLY A 223 -17.58 9.24 25.36
N LEU A 224 -16.72 8.79 24.45
CA LEU A 224 -16.54 7.39 24.09
C LEU A 224 -15.30 6.80 24.76
N ASP A 225 -15.39 5.55 25.23
CA ASP A 225 -14.27 4.81 25.82
C ASP A 225 -13.74 3.77 24.82
N VAL A 226 -13.05 4.25 23.78
CA VAL A 226 -12.49 3.43 22.69
C VAL A 226 -10.97 3.61 22.66
N GLU A 227 -10.24 2.49 22.79
CA GLU A 227 -8.78 2.50 22.69
C GLU A 227 -8.34 2.73 21.23
N VAL A 228 -7.28 3.49 21.05
CA VAL A 228 -6.62 3.64 19.74
C VAL A 228 -5.38 2.76 19.72
N VAL A 229 -5.36 1.81 18.80
CA VAL A 229 -4.26 0.86 18.63
C VAL A 229 -3.46 1.24 17.39
N SER A 230 -2.16 1.45 17.55
CA SER A 230 -1.23 1.52 16.42
C SER A 230 -1.13 0.13 15.80
N VAL A 231 -1.68 -0.03 14.62
CA VAL A 231 -1.60 -1.27 13.82
C VAL A 231 -0.45 -1.14 12.83
N CYS A 232 -0.21 -2.12 11.95
CA CYS A 232 0.68 -1.87 10.81
C CYS A 232 0.08 -0.71 10.00
N GLY A 233 0.65 0.48 10.12
CA GLY A 233 0.11 1.71 9.54
C GLY A 233 0.13 1.72 8.01
N HIS A 234 1.03 0.94 7.37
CA HIS A 234 1.01 0.67 5.94
C HIS A 234 0.01 -0.46 5.63
N ASP A 235 -1.00 -0.19 4.81
CA ASP A 235 -2.06 -1.14 4.42
C ASP A 235 -1.49 -2.47 3.88
N THR A 236 -0.39 -2.39 3.12
CA THR A 236 0.32 -3.57 2.62
C THR A 236 0.94 -4.39 3.75
N ALA A 237 1.54 -3.78 4.76
CA ALA A 237 2.10 -4.51 5.89
C ALA A 237 0.99 -5.22 6.68
N SER A 238 -0.14 -4.56 6.90
CA SER A 238 -1.35 -5.16 7.47
C SER A 238 -1.84 -6.34 6.64
N ALA A 239 -1.89 -6.20 5.31
CA ALA A 239 -2.34 -7.26 4.41
C ALA A 239 -1.37 -8.45 4.36
N VAL A 240 -0.05 -8.20 4.31
CA VAL A 240 0.98 -9.25 4.27
C VAL A 240 0.97 -10.10 5.53
N LEU A 241 0.59 -9.54 6.68
CA LEU A 241 0.39 -10.31 7.92
C LEU A 241 -0.53 -11.51 7.72
N LEU A 242 -1.53 -11.41 6.85
CA LEU A 242 -2.48 -12.49 6.52
C LEU A 242 -1.90 -13.54 5.55
N THR A 243 -0.72 -13.31 4.99
CA THR A 243 -0.15 -14.23 4.02
C THR A 243 0.67 -15.33 4.68
N LYS A 244 0.79 -16.47 3.99
CA LYS A 244 1.63 -17.57 4.44
C LYS A 244 3.12 -17.23 4.49
N VAL A 245 3.55 -16.12 3.86
CA VAL A 245 4.95 -15.67 3.92
C VAL A 245 5.43 -15.44 5.35
N MET A 246 4.53 -15.08 6.26
CA MET A 246 4.86 -14.87 7.68
C MET A 246 5.23 -16.17 8.41
N THR A 247 4.73 -17.32 7.95
CA THR A 247 4.93 -18.64 8.59
C THR A 247 5.65 -19.66 7.71
N ASP A 248 5.72 -19.44 6.40
CA ASP A 248 6.36 -20.31 5.41
C ASP A 248 7.36 -19.51 4.57
N ALA A 249 8.65 -19.70 4.84
CA ALA A 249 9.74 -18.95 4.18
C ALA A 249 9.89 -19.30 2.67
N ASP A 250 9.22 -20.35 2.18
CA ASP A 250 9.24 -20.74 0.76
C ASP A 250 8.06 -20.17 -0.02
N THR A 251 7.22 -19.38 0.65
CA THR A 251 6.07 -18.67 0.06
C THR A 251 6.44 -17.21 -0.23
N MET A 252 6.08 -16.73 -1.42
CA MET A 252 6.08 -15.30 -1.77
C MET A 252 4.72 -14.69 -1.48
N PHE A 253 4.65 -13.36 -1.32
CA PHE A 253 3.38 -12.64 -1.29
C PHE A 253 3.17 -11.81 -2.56
N LEU A 254 1.92 -11.65 -2.97
CA LEU A 254 1.51 -10.71 -4.02
C LEU A 254 0.27 -9.95 -3.52
N SER A 255 0.48 -8.71 -3.09
CA SER A 255 -0.63 -7.78 -2.85
C SER A 255 -0.98 -7.12 -4.18
N CYS A 256 -2.13 -7.49 -4.75
CA CYS A 256 -2.54 -7.05 -6.09
C CYS A 256 -3.83 -6.23 -6.03
N GLY A 257 -3.70 -4.94 -6.17
CA GLY A 257 -4.77 -3.93 -6.29
C GLY A 257 -4.44 -2.95 -7.40
N THR A 258 -4.67 -1.66 -7.18
CA THR A 258 -4.22 -0.57 -8.08
C THR A 258 -2.71 -0.67 -8.33
N TRP A 259 -1.94 -0.88 -7.28
CA TRP A 259 -0.56 -1.30 -7.30
C TRP A 259 -0.45 -2.82 -7.14
N SER A 260 0.69 -3.38 -7.55
CA SER A 260 1.08 -4.76 -7.24
C SER A 260 2.40 -4.74 -6.48
N LEU A 261 2.39 -5.29 -5.28
CA LEU A 261 3.59 -5.43 -4.44
C LEU A 261 3.91 -6.92 -4.37
N PHE A 262 4.99 -7.31 -5.03
CA PHE A 262 5.37 -8.71 -5.16
C PHE A 262 6.73 -8.98 -4.52
N GLY A 263 6.76 -9.86 -3.51
CA GLY A 263 7.95 -10.04 -2.71
C GLY A 263 8.01 -11.25 -1.79
N ILE A 264 8.98 -11.18 -0.89
CA ILE A 264 9.33 -12.22 0.07
C ILE A 264 9.51 -11.62 1.47
N ARG A 265 9.46 -12.46 2.48
CA ARG A 265 10.04 -12.17 3.78
C ARG A 265 11.54 -12.42 3.71
N ALA A 266 12.32 -11.41 4.06
CA ALA A 266 13.77 -11.48 4.13
C ALA A 266 14.25 -11.76 5.57
N GLU A 267 15.46 -12.26 5.73
CA GLU A 267 16.08 -12.43 7.05
C GLU A 267 16.62 -11.09 7.59
N SER A 268 17.00 -10.21 6.70
CA SER A 268 17.44 -8.85 6.97
C SER A 268 17.20 -7.96 5.75
N PRO A 269 17.15 -6.63 5.91
CA PRO A 269 17.05 -5.72 4.77
C PRO A 269 18.24 -5.89 3.80
N ASP A 270 17.96 -5.97 2.50
CA ASP A 270 18.97 -6.04 1.45
C ASP A 270 19.22 -4.66 0.84
N LEU A 271 20.29 -4.01 1.25
CA LEU A 271 20.73 -2.70 0.76
C LEU A 271 21.84 -2.84 -0.32
N SER A 272 21.97 -3.99 -0.95
CA SER A 272 23.00 -4.25 -1.95
C SER A 272 22.79 -3.45 -3.24
N ALA A 273 23.90 -3.25 -3.98
CA ALA A 273 23.82 -2.67 -5.31
C ALA A 273 22.91 -3.49 -6.24
N LYS A 274 22.85 -4.82 -6.06
CA LYS A 274 22.01 -5.71 -6.87
C LYS A 274 20.52 -5.48 -6.60
N ALA A 275 20.11 -5.31 -5.33
CA ALA A 275 18.74 -4.97 -4.97
C ALA A 275 18.32 -3.61 -5.58
N TYR A 276 19.21 -2.61 -5.51
CA TYR A 276 19.01 -1.31 -6.15
C TYR A 276 18.84 -1.43 -7.67
N GLU A 277 19.74 -2.13 -8.36
CA GLU A 277 19.70 -2.30 -9.82
C GLU A 277 18.46 -3.05 -10.32
N LYS A 278 17.90 -3.95 -9.50
CA LYS A 278 16.65 -4.67 -9.77
C LYS A 278 15.41 -3.83 -9.41
N GLY A 279 15.59 -2.64 -8.82
CA GLY A 279 14.52 -1.75 -8.39
C GLY A 279 13.64 -2.37 -7.29
N LEU A 280 14.25 -3.09 -6.35
CA LEU A 280 13.56 -3.66 -5.20
C LEU A 280 13.48 -2.65 -4.07
N THR A 281 12.49 -2.82 -3.21
CA THR A 281 12.30 -2.07 -1.97
C THR A 281 12.38 -2.99 -0.77
N ASN A 282 12.92 -2.46 0.32
CA ASN A 282 12.78 -3.05 1.65
C ASN A 282 11.80 -2.20 2.45
N GLU A 283 10.87 -2.85 3.11
CA GLU A 283 9.96 -2.22 4.06
C GLU A 283 9.78 -3.13 5.28
N LEU A 284 9.16 -2.62 6.34
CA LEU A 284 8.87 -3.40 7.53
C LEU A 284 7.43 -3.94 7.49
N GLY A 285 7.27 -5.20 7.82
CA GLY A 285 6.01 -5.83 8.18
C GLY A 285 5.83 -5.87 9.71
N PHE A 286 4.78 -6.56 10.15
CA PHE A 286 4.50 -6.75 11.57
C PHE A 286 5.74 -7.28 12.34
N ASP A 287 5.95 -6.77 13.56
CA ASP A 287 7.07 -7.09 14.44
C ASP A 287 8.45 -6.87 13.79
N SER A 288 8.58 -5.73 13.10
CA SER A 288 9.81 -5.32 12.40
C SER A 288 10.30 -6.35 11.37
N THR A 289 9.42 -7.22 10.86
CA THR A 289 9.78 -8.24 9.87
C THR A 289 10.24 -7.60 8.56
N PRO A 290 11.47 -7.86 8.08
CA PRO A 290 11.91 -7.31 6.81
C PRO A 290 11.16 -7.94 5.63
N LEU A 291 10.60 -7.10 4.77
CA LEU A 291 9.97 -7.49 3.51
C LEU A 291 10.82 -6.95 2.37
N LEU A 292 11.19 -7.82 1.41
CA LEU A 292 11.89 -7.43 0.19
C LEU A 292 10.98 -7.68 -1.00
N PHE A 293 10.61 -6.63 -1.72
CA PHE A 293 9.64 -6.71 -2.81
C PHE A 293 9.85 -5.64 -3.88
N LYS A 294 9.01 -5.63 -4.88
CA LYS A 294 8.97 -4.58 -5.90
C LYS A 294 7.57 -3.99 -5.98
N ASN A 295 7.49 -2.65 -5.99
CA ASN A 295 6.28 -1.92 -6.34
C ASN A 295 6.15 -1.89 -7.86
N LEU A 296 5.00 -2.30 -8.36
CA LEU A 296 4.69 -2.38 -9.79
C LEU A 296 3.33 -1.73 -10.05
N THR A 297 3.10 -1.27 -11.27
CA THR A 297 1.75 -0.96 -11.72
C THR A 297 0.89 -2.23 -11.68
N GLY A 298 -0.19 -2.21 -10.91
CA GLY A 298 -1.10 -3.33 -10.76
C GLY A 298 -2.27 -3.28 -11.74
N LEU A 299 -3.50 -3.41 -11.21
CA LEU A 299 -4.72 -3.42 -12.00
C LEU A 299 -5.10 -2.04 -12.58
N TYR A 300 -4.38 -0.98 -12.23
CA TYR A 300 -4.69 0.39 -12.66
C TYR A 300 -4.88 0.50 -14.18
N LEU A 301 -3.91 -0.02 -14.96
CA LEU A 301 -3.98 0.03 -16.43
C LEU A 301 -5.15 -0.79 -16.97
N LEU A 302 -5.42 -1.96 -16.38
CA LEU A 302 -6.54 -2.83 -16.75
C LEU A 302 -7.88 -2.13 -16.54
N GLU A 303 -8.07 -1.53 -15.36
CA GLU A 303 -9.31 -0.83 -15.01
C GLU A 303 -9.51 0.43 -15.85
N LYS A 304 -8.42 1.17 -16.09
CA LYS A 304 -8.43 2.35 -16.94
C LYS A 304 -8.83 2.01 -18.37
N TYR A 305 -8.21 0.97 -18.95
CA TYR A 305 -8.57 0.48 -20.29
C TYR A 305 -10.01 -0.01 -20.34
N LYS A 306 -10.45 -0.80 -19.35
CA LYS A 306 -11.82 -1.28 -19.24
C LYS A 306 -12.82 -0.13 -19.23
N THR A 307 -12.58 0.90 -18.41
CA THR A 307 -13.46 2.07 -18.31
C THR A 307 -13.56 2.83 -19.64
N ALA A 308 -12.46 3.01 -20.35
CA ALA A 308 -12.45 3.64 -21.66
C ALA A 308 -13.22 2.78 -22.70
N TYR A 309 -13.02 1.49 -22.67
CA TYR A 309 -13.73 0.57 -23.59
C TYR A 309 -15.23 0.48 -23.30
N GLU A 310 -15.66 0.50 -22.03
CA GLU A 310 -17.08 0.58 -21.63
C GLU A 310 -17.78 1.84 -22.18
N LYS A 311 -17.11 2.99 -22.14
CA LYS A 311 -17.62 4.24 -22.75
C LYS A 311 -17.85 4.07 -24.26
N LYS A 312 -16.91 3.41 -24.95
CA LYS A 312 -17.04 3.10 -26.39
C LYS A 312 -18.16 2.10 -26.68
N LEU A 313 -18.34 1.09 -25.83
CA LEU A 313 -19.40 0.09 -25.95
C LEU A 313 -20.79 0.63 -25.60
N GLY A 314 -20.88 1.72 -24.83
CA GLY A 314 -22.14 2.24 -24.28
C GLY A 314 -22.79 1.32 -23.23
N ARG A 315 -22.04 0.36 -22.68
CA ARG A 315 -22.48 -0.54 -21.60
C ARG A 315 -21.32 -0.94 -20.70
N LYS A 316 -21.64 -1.47 -19.53
CA LYS A 316 -20.65 -2.12 -18.66
C LYS A 316 -20.14 -3.42 -19.28
N LEU A 317 -18.89 -3.74 -19.01
CA LEU A 317 -18.22 -4.98 -19.39
C LEU A 317 -17.90 -5.77 -18.11
N GLU A 318 -18.49 -6.93 -17.96
CA GLU A 318 -18.25 -7.77 -16.80
C GLU A 318 -16.88 -8.49 -16.91
N PHE A 319 -16.21 -8.70 -15.78
CA PHE A 319 -14.93 -9.40 -15.77
C PHE A 319 -15.02 -10.84 -16.28
N ASP A 320 -16.18 -11.48 -16.15
CA ASP A 320 -16.41 -12.82 -16.68
C ASP A 320 -16.37 -12.85 -18.21
N GLU A 321 -16.85 -11.78 -18.90
CA GLU A 321 -16.76 -11.64 -20.37
C GLU A 321 -15.28 -11.53 -20.80
N ILE A 322 -14.49 -10.73 -20.07
CA ILE A 322 -13.05 -10.58 -20.33
C ILE A 322 -12.33 -11.91 -20.09
N THR A 323 -12.64 -12.58 -18.99
CA THR A 323 -12.07 -13.87 -18.64
C THR A 323 -12.32 -14.91 -19.72
N ALA A 324 -13.58 -15.07 -20.13
CA ALA A 324 -13.97 -16.02 -21.16
C ALA A 324 -13.26 -15.74 -22.50
N TYR A 325 -13.17 -14.48 -22.89
CA TYR A 325 -12.46 -14.09 -24.12
C TYR A 325 -10.97 -14.43 -24.05
N VAL A 326 -10.30 -14.03 -22.98
CA VAL A 326 -8.86 -14.27 -22.85
C VAL A 326 -8.54 -15.76 -22.74
N GLU A 327 -9.35 -16.55 -21.99
CA GLU A 327 -9.18 -18.00 -21.91
C GLU A 327 -9.35 -18.68 -23.29
N GLU A 328 -10.30 -18.23 -24.11
CA GLU A 328 -10.46 -18.74 -25.48
C GLU A 328 -9.29 -18.34 -26.39
N SER A 329 -8.80 -17.11 -26.25
CA SER A 329 -7.63 -16.63 -26.98
C SER A 329 -6.36 -17.43 -26.63
N LEU A 330 -6.19 -17.80 -25.33
CA LEU A 330 -5.08 -18.63 -24.85
C LEU A 330 -5.13 -20.06 -25.43
N LYS A 331 -6.31 -20.63 -25.69
CA LYS A 331 -6.45 -21.94 -26.35
C LYS A 331 -6.01 -21.90 -27.80
N LYS A 332 -6.27 -20.80 -28.51
CA LYS A 332 -5.89 -20.61 -29.93
C LYS A 332 -4.39 -20.37 -30.09
N GLN A 333 -3.84 -19.55 -29.21
CA GLN A 333 -2.43 -19.18 -29.21
C GLN A 333 -1.93 -19.09 -27.77
N GLU A 334 -1.03 -19.98 -27.37
CA GLU A 334 -0.58 -20.06 -25.97
C GLU A 334 0.19 -18.82 -25.50
N THR A 335 0.98 -18.21 -26.36
CA THR A 335 1.83 -17.03 -26.04
C THR A 335 1.66 -15.96 -27.09
N ILE A 336 1.78 -14.70 -26.68
CA ILE A 336 1.84 -13.53 -27.56
C ILE A 336 3.20 -12.83 -27.42
N SER A 337 3.63 -12.16 -28.47
CA SER A 337 4.95 -11.46 -28.49
C SER A 337 4.82 -9.95 -28.27
N ASN A 338 3.64 -9.38 -28.44
CA ASN A 338 3.36 -7.96 -28.33
C ASN A 338 3.05 -7.56 -26.89
N LEU A 339 4.00 -7.81 -25.99
CA LEU A 339 3.90 -7.44 -24.59
C LEU A 339 4.47 -6.04 -24.33
N ILE A 340 3.86 -5.33 -23.39
CA ILE A 340 4.28 -4.00 -22.94
C ILE A 340 5.15 -4.11 -21.68
N ASP A 341 5.99 -3.10 -21.44
CA ASP A 341 6.69 -2.97 -20.16
C ASP A 341 5.84 -2.22 -19.15
N MET A 342 5.34 -2.93 -18.14
CA MET A 342 4.45 -2.37 -17.11
C MET A 342 5.11 -1.26 -16.27
N GLU A 343 6.42 -1.06 -16.38
CA GLU A 343 7.15 0.02 -15.69
C GLU A 343 7.31 1.28 -16.57
N ASP A 344 6.85 1.27 -17.83
CA ASP A 344 6.87 2.47 -18.67
C ASP A 344 5.96 3.56 -18.05
N PRO A 345 6.48 4.77 -17.81
CA PRO A 345 5.75 5.84 -17.10
C PRO A 345 4.39 6.20 -17.71
N ARG A 346 4.20 6.01 -19.03
CA ARG A 346 2.94 6.30 -19.72
C ARG A 346 1.77 5.47 -19.19
N PHE A 347 2.01 4.26 -18.64
CA PHE A 347 0.98 3.38 -18.12
C PHE A 347 0.51 3.74 -16.70
N GLY A 348 1.27 4.56 -15.98
CA GLY A 348 0.88 5.13 -14.70
C GLY A 348 0.25 6.53 -14.80
N SER A 349 0.29 7.18 -15.96
CA SER A 349 -0.23 8.53 -16.17
C SER A 349 -1.76 8.58 -16.10
N GLU A 350 -2.33 9.55 -15.40
CA GLU A 350 -3.78 9.77 -15.37
C GLU A 350 -4.31 10.40 -16.67
N GLU A 351 -3.50 11.23 -17.31
CA GLU A 351 -3.87 12.02 -18.49
C GLU A 351 -3.86 11.20 -19.79
N ALA A 352 -2.97 10.19 -19.90
CA ALA A 352 -2.83 9.39 -21.11
C ALA A 352 -4.05 8.50 -21.36
N ASP A 353 -4.54 8.40 -22.60
CA ASP A 353 -5.48 7.34 -22.99
C ASP A 353 -4.78 5.99 -22.95
N ALA A 354 -5.39 5.00 -22.27
CA ALA A 354 -4.76 3.70 -22.04
C ALA A 354 -4.49 2.94 -23.34
N LYS A 355 -5.41 3.03 -24.32
CA LYS A 355 -5.24 2.36 -25.60
C LYS A 355 -4.15 3.04 -26.42
N GLU A 356 -4.21 4.34 -26.53
CA GLU A 356 -3.21 5.11 -27.28
C GLU A 356 -1.80 4.89 -26.71
N ALA A 357 -1.65 4.91 -25.39
CA ALA A 357 -0.38 4.62 -24.71
C ALA A 357 0.17 3.22 -25.06
N ILE A 358 -0.70 2.20 -25.09
CA ILE A 358 -0.31 0.83 -25.50
C ILE A 358 0.09 0.80 -26.98
N ASP A 359 -0.71 1.42 -27.86
CA ASP A 359 -0.45 1.46 -29.30
C ASP A 359 0.87 2.15 -29.61
N GLU A 360 1.16 3.27 -28.98
CA GLU A 360 2.42 4.01 -29.12
C GLU A 360 3.60 3.16 -28.66
N PHE A 361 3.52 2.55 -27.47
CA PHE A 361 4.58 1.68 -26.96
C PHE A 361 4.89 0.54 -27.95
N LEU A 362 3.85 -0.16 -28.42
CA LEU A 362 4.01 -1.29 -29.34
C LEU A 362 4.63 -0.84 -30.68
N LYS A 363 4.18 0.29 -31.23
CA LYS A 363 4.76 0.88 -32.46
C LYS A 363 6.23 1.25 -32.28
N GLU A 364 6.59 1.93 -31.18
CA GLU A 364 7.97 2.31 -30.86
C GLU A 364 8.90 1.08 -30.77
N LYS A 365 8.37 -0.05 -30.27
CA LYS A 365 9.11 -1.30 -30.19
C LYS A 365 9.03 -2.17 -31.45
N GLY A 366 8.35 -1.73 -32.51
CA GLY A 366 8.14 -2.51 -33.73
C GLY A 366 7.31 -3.78 -33.52
N LEU A 367 6.41 -3.76 -32.52
CA LEU A 367 5.55 -4.89 -32.19
C LEU A 367 4.19 -4.77 -32.86
N VAL A 368 3.53 -5.90 -33.09
CA VAL A 368 2.22 -5.97 -33.74
C VAL A 368 1.13 -5.44 -32.80
N LEU A 369 0.25 -4.59 -33.32
CA LEU A 369 -0.90 -4.09 -32.58
C LEU A 369 -1.94 -5.19 -32.37
N PRO A 370 -2.72 -5.18 -31.28
CA PRO A 370 -3.88 -6.04 -31.11
C PRO A 370 -4.90 -5.84 -32.24
N GLU A 371 -5.49 -6.95 -32.73
CA GLU A 371 -6.42 -6.90 -33.86
C GLU A 371 -7.78 -6.30 -33.49
N ASN A 372 -8.21 -6.50 -32.26
CA ASN A 372 -9.46 -5.99 -31.73
C ASN A 372 -9.34 -5.52 -30.28
N GLU A 373 -10.36 -4.79 -29.79
CA GLU A 373 -10.36 -4.18 -28.46
C GLU A 373 -10.25 -5.21 -27.33
N MET A 374 -10.75 -6.42 -27.47
CA MET A 374 -10.68 -7.44 -26.41
C MET A 374 -9.27 -8.03 -26.29
N ASP A 375 -8.43 -7.97 -27.32
CA ASP A 375 -7.04 -8.47 -27.27
C ASP A 375 -6.16 -7.61 -26.38
N TYR A 376 -6.47 -6.32 -26.18
CA TYR A 376 -5.73 -5.45 -25.26
C TYR A 376 -5.80 -5.97 -23.82
N PHE A 377 -6.92 -6.54 -23.39
CA PHE A 377 -6.99 -7.17 -22.06
C PHE A 377 -5.97 -8.29 -21.92
N ARG A 378 -5.82 -9.11 -22.95
CA ARG A 378 -4.82 -10.18 -22.97
C ARG A 378 -3.40 -9.61 -22.90
N VAL A 379 -3.09 -8.58 -23.70
CA VAL A 379 -1.79 -7.91 -23.68
C VAL A 379 -1.48 -7.41 -22.28
N ILE A 380 -2.42 -6.73 -21.60
CA ILE A 380 -2.24 -6.22 -20.25
C ILE A 380 -1.98 -7.37 -19.27
N TYR A 381 -2.84 -8.41 -19.23
CA TYR A 381 -2.67 -9.54 -18.32
C TYR A 381 -1.33 -10.27 -18.50
N GLU A 382 -0.98 -10.62 -19.74
CA GLU A 382 0.28 -11.33 -20.02
C GLU A 382 1.50 -10.46 -19.72
N SER A 383 1.41 -9.13 -19.91
CA SER A 383 2.49 -8.19 -19.57
C SER A 383 2.69 -8.07 -18.06
N MET A 384 1.60 -7.99 -17.29
CA MET A 384 1.66 -8.03 -15.82
C MET A 384 2.35 -9.32 -15.35
N VAL A 385 1.91 -10.46 -15.86
CA VAL A 385 2.46 -11.77 -15.46
C VAL A 385 3.93 -11.93 -15.87
N LYS A 386 4.33 -11.40 -17.03
CA LYS A 386 5.75 -11.35 -17.43
C LYS A 386 6.56 -10.54 -16.41
N LYS A 387 6.05 -9.39 -15.97
CA LYS A 387 6.74 -8.58 -14.97
C LYS A 387 6.85 -9.31 -13.62
N TYR A 388 5.82 -10.03 -13.20
CA TYR A 388 5.92 -10.87 -11.99
C TYR A 388 6.99 -11.97 -12.13
N LEU A 389 7.12 -12.58 -13.30
CA LEU A 389 8.19 -13.56 -13.53
C LEU A 389 9.59 -12.93 -13.42
N GLU A 390 9.77 -11.70 -13.95
CA GLU A 390 11.03 -10.96 -13.84
C GLU A 390 11.38 -10.67 -12.37
N VAL A 391 10.38 -10.22 -11.58
CA VAL A 391 10.56 -9.96 -10.14
C VAL A 391 10.85 -11.24 -9.36
N LYS A 392 10.11 -12.33 -9.61
CA LYS A 392 10.39 -13.63 -8.99
C LYS A 392 11.84 -14.05 -9.25
N THR A 393 12.27 -13.94 -10.50
CA THR A 393 13.64 -14.30 -10.88
C THR A 393 14.68 -13.46 -10.14
N ALA A 394 14.45 -12.13 -10.04
CA ALA A 394 15.33 -11.23 -9.32
C ALA A 394 15.42 -11.56 -7.82
N LEU A 395 14.28 -11.85 -7.18
CA LEU A 395 14.22 -12.24 -5.77
C LEU A 395 14.89 -13.59 -5.51
N GLU A 396 14.72 -14.57 -6.40
CA GLU A 396 15.43 -15.86 -6.33
C GLU A 396 16.94 -15.71 -6.49
N GLU A 397 17.40 -14.83 -7.39
CA GLU A 397 18.82 -14.53 -7.56
C GLU A 397 19.45 -13.83 -6.35
N ILE A 398 18.68 -13.02 -5.63
CA ILE A 398 19.15 -12.28 -4.45
C ILE A 398 19.13 -13.18 -3.22
N SER A 399 18.02 -13.86 -2.98
CA SER A 399 17.85 -14.71 -1.80
C SER A 399 18.61 -16.04 -1.89
N GLY A 400 19.00 -16.47 -3.10
CA GLY A 400 19.58 -17.78 -3.35
C GLY A 400 18.60 -18.95 -3.16
N LYS A 401 17.30 -18.66 -2.99
CA LYS A 401 16.22 -19.64 -2.78
C LYS A 401 15.33 -19.75 -4.01
N LYS A 402 14.62 -20.87 -4.13
CA LYS A 402 13.54 -21.06 -5.10
C LYS A 402 12.20 -20.99 -4.40
N TYR A 403 11.22 -20.36 -5.06
CA TYR A 403 9.89 -20.18 -4.51
C TYR A 403 8.86 -20.88 -5.41
N GLU A 404 8.09 -21.79 -4.80
CA GLU A 404 7.10 -22.62 -5.49
C GLU A 404 5.66 -22.21 -5.15
N LYS A 405 5.48 -21.27 -4.23
CA LYS A 405 4.18 -20.81 -3.76
C LYS A 405 4.10 -19.29 -3.77
N VAL A 406 2.95 -18.77 -4.17
CA VAL A 406 2.61 -17.34 -4.04
C VAL A 406 1.28 -17.23 -3.32
N HIS A 407 1.25 -16.47 -2.22
CA HIS A 407 0.02 -16.10 -1.56
C HIS A 407 -0.43 -14.74 -2.06
N MET A 408 -1.52 -14.73 -2.81
CA MET A 408 -2.07 -13.56 -3.47
C MET A 408 -3.27 -12.99 -2.68
N ILE A 409 -3.19 -11.71 -2.36
CA ILE A 409 -4.20 -10.95 -1.60
C ILE A 409 -4.63 -9.71 -2.40
N GLY A 410 -5.67 -9.04 -1.92
CA GLY A 410 -6.24 -7.86 -2.58
C GLY A 410 -7.21 -8.18 -3.70
N GLY A 411 -7.64 -7.15 -4.44
CA GLY A 411 -8.66 -7.27 -5.49
C GLY A 411 -8.31 -8.24 -6.62
N GLY A 412 -7.03 -8.30 -7.00
CA GLY A 412 -6.52 -9.19 -8.03
C GLY A 412 -6.68 -10.67 -7.70
N ALA A 413 -6.69 -11.04 -6.41
CA ALA A 413 -6.92 -12.41 -5.97
C ALA A 413 -8.32 -12.95 -6.32
N LYS A 414 -9.28 -12.06 -6.62
CA LYS A 414 -10.60 -12.42 -7.11
C LYS A 414 -10.60 -12.89 -8.58
N SER A 415 -9.56 -12.52 -9.36
CA SER A 415 -9.45 -12.88 -10.77
C SER A 415 -8.88 -14.28 -10.95
N SER A 416 -9.74 -15.25 -11.22
CA SER A 416 -9.31 -16.63 -11.52
C SER A 416 -8.40 -16.71 -12.74
N LEU A 417 -8.60 -15.85 -13.73
CA LEU A 417 -7.75 -15.74 -14.91
C LEU A 417 -6.34 -15.34 -14.53
N LEU A 418 -6.18 -14.26 -13.75
CA LEU A 418 -4.87 -13.78 -13.34
C LEU A 418 -4.14 -14.83 -12.49
N CYS A 419 -4.85 -15.44 -11.51
CA CYS A 419 -4.28 -16.52 -10.69
C CYS A 419 -3.77 -17.69 -11.52
N LYS A 420 -4.56 -18.18 -12.49
CA LYS A 420 -4.17 -19.28 -13.39
C LYS A 420 -2.99 -18.90 -14.28
N LEU A 421 -2.96 -17.67 -14.80
CA LEU A 421 -1.85 -17.17 -15.62
C LEU A 421 -0.55 -17.10 -14.80
N ILE A 422 -0.60 -16.55 -13.60
CA ILE A 422 0.56 -16.49 -12.70
C ILE A 422 1.03 -17.91 -12.37
N ALA A 423 0.12 -18.80 -11.92
CA ALA A 423 0.47 -20.19 -11.60
C ALA A 423 1.20 -20.88 -12.76
N LYS A 424 0.65 -20.77 -13.97
CA LYS A 424 1.21 -21.39 -15.18
C LYS A 424 2.57 -20.77 -15.59
N ARG A 425 2.64 -19.42 -15.66
CA ARG A 425 3.83 -18.73 -16.21
C ARG A 425 5.01 -18.71 -15.25
N LEU A 426 4.73 -18.58 -13.94
CA LEU A 426 5.78 -18.59 -12.91
C LEU A 426 6.12 -19.99 -12.42
N ASN A 427 5.35 -21.00 -12.82
CA ASN A 427 5.44 -22.38 -12.35
C ASN A 427 5.38 -22.45 -10.81
N VAL A 428 4.30 -21.92 -10.24
CA VAL A 428 4.05 -21.85 -8.80
C VAL A 428 2.61 -22.25 -8.47
N SER A 429 2.38 -22.66 -7.24
CA SER A 429 1.03 -22.78 -6.69
C SER A 429 0.56 -21.42 -6.14
N ILE A 430 -0.66 -21.03 -6.46
CA ILE A 430 -1.27 -19.78 -5.96
C ILE A 430 -2.24 -20.10 -4.84
N ILE A 431 -2.11 -19.40 -3.71
CA ILE A 431 -3.12 -19.31 -2.65
C ILE A 431 -3.76 -17.92 -2.80
N ALA A 432 -5.04 -17.84 -3.15
CA ALA A 432 -5.75 -16.58 -3.37
C ALA A 432 -6.74 -16.28 -2.24
N GLY A 433 -6.61 -15.11 -1.61
CA GLY A 433 -7.40 -14.64 -0.46
C GLY A 433 -6.59 -14.61 0.85
N PRO A 434 -7.12 -14.03 1.93
CA PRO A 434 -8.42 -13.36 2.00
C PRO A 434 -8.45 -12.05 1.21
N TYR A 435 -9.65 -11.64 0.81
CA TYR A 435 -9.80 -10.45 -0.06
C TYR A 435 -9.73 -9.12 0.70
N GLU A 436 -10.14 -9.13 1.99
CA GLU A 436 -10.09 -7.98 2.89
C GLU A 436 -8.86 -8.08 3.83
N ALA A 437 -7.68 -8.39 3.26
CA ALA A 437 -6.50 -8.73 4.03
C ALA A 437 -5.99 -7.57 4.90
N SER A 438 -5.98 -6.32 4.41
CA SER A 438 -5.54 -5.15 5.18
C SER A 438 -6.40 -4.97 6.44
N ALA A 439 -7.72 -4.90 6.26
CA ALA A 439 -8.65 -4.76 7.39
C ALA A 439 -8.57 -5.94 8.37
N LEU A 440 -8.40 -7.17 7.88
CA LEU A 440 -8.22 -8.35 8.74
C LEU A 440 -6.92 -8.28 9.55
N GLY A 441 -5.80 -7.88 8.94
CA GLY A 441 -4.52 -7.70 9.63
C GLY A 441 -4.62 -6.62 10.70
N ASN A 442 -5.23 -5.49 10.37
CA ASN A 442 -5.53 -4.41 11.30
C ASN A 442 -6.36 -4.92 12.50
N ILE A 443 -7.47 -5.63 12.26
CA ILE A 443 -8.34 -6.21 13.30
C ILE A 443 -7.57 -7.19 14.19
N ILE A 444 -6.78 -8.11 13.63
CA ILE A 444 -6.02 -9.09 14.40
C ILE A 444 -5.04 -8.41 15.36
N VAL A 445 -4.31 -7.39 14.86
CA VAL A 445 -3.38 -6.62 15.70
C VAL A 445 -4.12 -5.93 16.84
N GLN A 446 -5.26 -5.31 16.57
CA GLN A 446 -6.10 -4.68 17.60
C GLN A 446 -6.60 -5.70 18.64
N LEU A 447 -7.21 -6.82 18.19
CA LEU A 447 -7.76 -7.84 19.10
C LEU A 447 -6.68 -8.41 20.02
N LYS A 448 -5.44 -8.56 19.51
CA LYS A 448 -4.29 -8.95 20.32
C LYS A 448 -3.91 -7.87 21.33
N ALA A 449 -3.86 -6.61 20.91
CA ALA A 449 -3.48 -5.48 21.75
C ALA A 449 -4.45 -5.27 22.92
N ILE A 450 -5.77 -5.39 22.66
CA ILE A 450 -6.81 -5.26 23.70
C ILE A 450 -7.05 -6.57 24.50
N GLY A 451 -6.29 -7.64 24.23
CA GLY A 451 -6.34 -8.91 24.98
C GLY A 451 -7.58 -9.76 24.73
N GLU A 452 -8.23 -9.66 23.56
CA GLU A 452 -9.31 -10.55 23.14
C GLU A 452 -8.76 -11.89 22.60
N ILE A 453 -7.58 -11.85 21.95
CA ILE A 453 -6.81 -13.03 21.55
C ILE A 453 -5.44 -13.03 22.21
N LYS A 454 -4.84 -14.21 22.37
CA LYS A 454 -3.57 -14.38 23.08
C LYS A 454 -2.36 -14.10 22.19
N SER A 455 -2.48 -14.40 20.90
CA SER A 455 -1.39 -14.23 19.94
C SER A 455 -1.90 -13.89 18.54
N ILE A 456 -1.01 -13.44 17.68
CA ILE A 456 -1.30 -13.19 16.25
C ILE A 456 -1.68 -14.50 15.55
N GLU A 457 -1.02 -15.61 15.86
CA GLU A 457 -1.30 -16.91 15.29
C GLU A 457 -2.75 -17.36 15.56
N GLU A 458 -3.28 -17.11 16.77
CA GLU A 458 -4.69 -17.38 17.10
C GLU A 458 -5.62 -16.57 16.19
N GLY A 459 -5.30 -15.30 15.94
CA GLY A 459 -6.05 -14.44 15.04
C GLY A 459 -5.98 -14.90 13.58
N LEU A 460 -4.80 -15.29 13.10
CA LEU A 460 -4.61 -15.84 11.76
C LEU A 460 -5.39 -17.13 11.56
N ASP A 461 -5.37 -18.03 12.53
CA ASP A 461 -6.16 -19.28 12.49
C ASP A 461 -7.66 -19.00 12.41
N ALA A 462 -8.15 -18.03 13.19
CA ALA A 462 -9.55 -17.62 13.15
C ALA A 462 -9.92 -16.98 11.81
N ALA A 463 -9.04 -16.18 11.22
CA ALA A 463 -9.23 -15.60 9.91
C ALA A 463 -9.29 -16.67 8.81
N TYR A 464 -8.35 -17.60 8.78
CA TYR A 464 -8.34 -18.69 7.79
C TYR A 464 -9.54 -19.64 7.89
N LYS A 465 -10.12 -19.82 9.08
CA LYS A 465 -11.36 -20.61 9.28
C LYS A 465 -12.60 -19.87 8.78
N SER A 466 -12.56 -18.56 8.68
CA SER A 466 -13.72 -17.73 8.33
C SER A 466 -13.70 -17.22 6.89
N GLN A 467 -12.55 -17.24 6.23
CA GLN A 467 -12.40 -16.69 4.88
C GLN A 467 -12.25 -17.80 3.85
N GLU A 468 -12.90 -17.59 2.68
CA GLU A 468 -12.73 -18.47 1.54
C GLU A 468 -11.35 -18.20 0.90
N MET A 469 -10.55 -19.24 0.78
CA MET A 469 -9.29 -19.22 0.03
C MET A 469 -9.35 -20.23 -1.12
N LYS A 470 -8.79 -19.87 -2.27
CA LYS A 470 -8.74 -20.72 -3.46
C LYS A 470 -7.29 -21.05 -3.80
N THR A 471 -7.08 -22.26 -4.30
CA THR A 471 -5.75 -22.69 -4.77
C THR A 471 -5.79 -22.93 -6.27
N TYR A 472 -4.75 -22.49 -6.97
CA TYR A 472 -4.60 -22.66 -8.41
C TYR A 472 -3.24 -23.29 -8.74
#